data_194a7169c177670f7d760a80e87f036f
#
_entry.id   194a7169c177670f7d760a80e87f036f
#
_cell.length_a   1.000
_cell.length_b   1.000
_cell.length_c   1.000
_cell.angle_alpha   90.00
_cell.angle_beta   90.00
_cell.angle_gamma   90.00
#
_symmetry.space_group_name_H-M   'P 1'
#
loop_
_entity.id
_entity.type
_entity.pdbx_description
1 polymer ?
#
loop_
_entity_poly.entity_id
_entity_poly.type
_entity_poly.pdbx_seq_one_letter_code
_entity_poly.pdbx_strand_id
1 'polypeptide(L)'
;MTTNNSIAPLVRRYVRYLRLERNYSPNTMEAYRNDLAHLERFMQREGLTPETVTLEHLQQFAAHLHEWGIAPSSQGRVLSGVRSFFRFLLMEGFIDTDPTELLEWPVIGQHLPEVLSVDEVDRIEQSIDLSTNEGQRNRAIIEVLFSCGLRVSELVTLKMSNLFLDQHFIRVNGKGNKERFVPISDSRSEERR
;
A
#
# COMPACT_ATOMS: atom_id res chain seq x y z
N MET A 1 21.71 -14.15 31.10
CA MET A 1 20.26 -13.80 31.06
C MET A 1 20.00 -13.07 29.75
N THR A 2 19.53 -13.76 28.74
CA THR A 2 19.17 -13.16 27.47
C THR A 2 17.87 -12.39 27.69
N THR A 3 17.98 -11.08 27.92
CA THR A 3 16.84 -10.18 27.89
C THR A 3 16.26 -10.27 26.48
N ASN A 4 15.05 -10.79 26.39
CA ASN A 4 14.32 -10.93 25.13
C ASN A 4 13.90 -9.52 24.69
N ASN A 5 14.81 -8.81 24.00
CA ASN A 5 14.63 -7.42 23.51
C ASN A 5 13.64 -7.34 22.31
N SER A 6 12.77 -8.34 22.17
CA SER A 6 11.81 -8.38 21.09
C SER A 6 10.67 -7.40 21.33
N ILE A 7 10.46 -6.48 20.38
CA ILE A 7 9.29 -5.58 20.37
C ILE A 7 8.01 -6.29 19.92
N ALA A 8 8.08 -7.58 19.55
CA ALA A 8 6.93 -8.33 19.02
C ALA A 8 5.66 -8.27 19.88
N PRO A 9 5.71 -8.30 21.23
CA PRO A 9 4.51 -8.13 22.06
C PRO A 9 3.87 -6.76 21.89
N LEU A 10 4.66 -5.70 21.82
CA LEU A 10 4.19 -4.31 21.62
C LEU A 10 3.64 -4.12 20.21
N VAL A 11 4.28 -4.70 19.19
CA VAL A 11 3.76 -4.70 17.81
C VAL A 11 2.41 -5.40 17.73
N ARG A 12 2.20 -6.52 18.44
CA ARG A 12 0.87 -7.18 18.49
C ARG A 12 -0.19 -6.28 19.12
N ARG A 13 0.13 -5.57 20.21
CA ARG A 13 -0.78 -4.60 20.84
C ARG A 13 -1.10 -3.44 19.89
N TYR A 14 -0.09 -2.90 19.22
CA TYR A 14 -0.25 -1.85 18.24
C TYR A 14 -1.15 -2.27 17.06
N VAL A 15 -0.93 -3.45 16.48
CA VAL A 15 -1.79 -3.97 15.39
C VAL A 15 -3.24 -4.14 15.87
N ARG A 16 -3.46 -4.58 17.12
CA ARG A 16 -4.79 -4.66 17.72
C ARG A 16 -5.43 -3.27 17.85
N TYR A 17 -4.69 -2.27 18.32
CA TYR A 17 -5.12 -0.87 18.37
C TYR A 17 -5.52 -0.35 16.98
N LEU A 18 -4.69 -0.56 15.95
CA LEU A 18 -4.99 -0.17 14.58
C LEU A 18 -6.30 -0.79 14.06
N ARG A 19 -6.55 -2.05 14.44
CA ARG A 19 -7.77 -2.76 14.05
C ARG A 19 -9.02 -2.24 14.76
N LEU A 20 -8.96 -2.13 16.08
CA LEU A 20 -10.14 -1.90 16.92
C LEU A 20 -10.50 -0.43 17.06
N GLU A 21 -9.49 0.45 17.15
CA GLU A 21 -9.72 1.88 17.42
C GLU A 21 -9.57 2.73 16.16
N ARG A 22 -8.66 2.33 15.23
CA ARG A 22 -8.44 3.08 13.99
C ARG A 22 -9.18 2.51 12.79
N ASN A 23 -9.78 1.33 12.93
CA ASN A 23 -10.53 0.62 11.87
C ASN A 23 -9.74 0.48 10.56
N TYR A 24 -8.43 0.20 10.67
CA TYR A 24 -7.58 0.04 9.50
C TYR A 24 -7.83 -1.29 8.80
N SER A 25 -7.67 -1.28 7.47
CA SER A 25 -7.84 -2.50 6.66
C SER A 25 -6.77 -3.56 6.97
N PRO A 26 -7.06 -4.86 6.74
CA PRO A 26 -6.08 -5.93 6.90
C PRO A 26 -4.76 -5.67 6.15
N ASN A 27 -4.83 -5.19 4.92
CA ASN A 27 -3.66 -4.85 4.11
C ASN A 27 -2.82 -3.72 4.74
N THR A 28 -3.47 -2.72 5.32
CA THR A 28 -2.79 -1.63 6.03
C THR A 28 -2.08 -2.16 7.26
N MET A 29 -2.74 -3.01 8.05
CA MET A 29 -2.12 -3.61 9.24
C MET A 29 -0.93 -4.50 8.91
N GLU A 30 -1.01 -5.25 7.81
CA GLU A 30 0.10 -6.07 7.32
C GLU A 30 1.27 -5.20 6.86
N ALA A 31 1.01 -4.12 6.13
CA ALA A 31 2.03 -3.15 5.74
C ALA A 31 2.77 -2.58 6.96
N TYR A 32 2.05 -2.14 7.99
CA TYR A 32 2.67 -1.65 9.23
C TYR A 32 3.46 -2.74 9.97
N ARG A 33 2.98 -3.98 9.96
CA ARG A 33 3.73 -5.11 10.55
C ARG A 33 5.05 -5.35 9.83
N ASN A 34 5.03 -5.31 8.50
CA ASN A 34 6.23 -5.48 7.68
C ASN A 34 7.21 -4.32 7.88
N ASP A 35 6.71 -3.09 7.98
CA ASP A 35 7.53 -1.92 8.28
C ASP A 35 8.23 -2.05 9.65
N LEU A 36 7.49 -2.47 10.67
CA LEU A 36 8.05 -2.65 12.02
C LEU A 36 8.99 -3.85 12.13
N ALA A 37 8.92 -4.84 11.23
CA ALA A 37 9.89 -5.93 11.19
C ALA A 37 11.30 -5.43 10.82
N HIS A 38 11.43 -4.38 10.01
CA HIS A 38 12.72 -3.72 9.75
C HIS A 38 13.27 -3.05 11.01
N LEU A 39 12.43 -2.33 11.75
CA LEU A 39 12.80 -1.71 13.01
C LEU A 39 13.20 -2.75 14.06
N GLU A 40 12.43 -3.82 14.22
CA GLU A 40 12.71 -4.90 15.16
C GLU A 40 14.08 -5.52 14.90
N ARG A 41 14.41 -5.82 13.65
CA ARG A 41 15.71 -6.36 13.25
C ARG A 41 16.85 -5.40 13.59
N PHE A 42 16.67 -4.10 13.34
CA PHE A 42 17.65 -3.08 13.69
C PHE A 42 17.85 -3.01 15.20
N MET A 43 16.77 -2.90 15.98
CA MET A 43 16.82 -2.80 17.43
C MET A 43 17.47 -4.04 18.09
N GLN A 44 17.18 -5.24 17.56
CA GLN A 44 17.80 -6.48 18.05
C GLN A 44 19.31 -6.48 17.81
N ARG A 45 19.77 -5.99 16.65
CA ARG A 45 21.19 -5.90 16.31
C ARG A 45 21.93 -4.92 17.22
N GLU A 46 21.34 -3.78 17.50
CA GLU A 46 21.92 -2.70 18.31
C GLU A 46 21.66 -2.89 19.82
N GLY A 47 20.93 -3.94 20.24
CA GLY A 47 20.61 -4.20 21.65
C GLY A 47 19.67 -3.15 22.26
N LEU A 48 18.83 -2.48 21.46
CA LEU A 48 17.95 -1.40 21.87
C LEU A 48 16.59 -1.92 22.34
N THR A 49 15.97 -1.16 23.25
CA THR A 49 14.55 -1.30 23.64
C THR A 49 13.80 -0.03 23.26
N PRO A 50 12.45 -0.06 23.19
CA PRO A 50 11.67 1.15 22.86
C PRO A 50 11.99 2.36 23.76
N GLU A 51 12.30 2.11 25.03
CA GLU A 51 12.63 3.13 26.03
C GLU A 51 14.01 3.75 25.81
N THR A 52 14.92 3.01 25.16
CA THR A 52 16.32 3.46 24.94
C THR A 52 16.55 4.01 23.53
N VAL A 53 15.56 3.90 22.63
CA VAL A 53 15.68 4.45 21.28
C VAL A 53 15.71 5.98 21.33
N THR A 54 16.71 6.56 20.66
CA THR A 54 16.86 8.00 20.49
C THR A 54 16.68 8.42 19.04
N LEU A 55 16.58 9.73 18.78
CA LEU A 55 16.58 10.28 17.41
C LEU A 55 17.79 9.80 16.60
N GLU A 56 18.99 9.79 17.21
CA GLU A 56 20.23 9.35 16.56
C GLU A 56 20.13 7.89 16.09
N HIS A 57 19.59 6.99 16.93
CA HIS A 57 19.37 5.61 16.54
C HIS A 57 18.39 5.49 15.37
N LEU A 58 17.35 6.34 15.32
CA LEU A 58 16.41 6.34 14.20
C LEU A 58 17.00 6.93 12.91
N GLN A 59 17.91 7.89 13.00
CA GLN A 59 18.69 8.37 11.86
C GLN A 59 19.63 7.28 11.32
N GLN A 60 20.28 6.53 12.18
CA GLN A 60 21.07 5.35 11.80
C GLN A 60 20.17 4.27 11.16
N PHE A 61 19.01 4.00 11.72
CA PHE A 61 18.03 3.10 11.12
C PHE A 61 17.64 3.53 9.70
N ALA A 62 17.37 4.83 9.48
CA ALA A 62 17.08 5.37 8.16
C ALA A 62 18.25 5.16 7.17
N ALA A 63 19.50 5.35 7.61
CA ALA A 63 20.68 5.03 6.80
C ALA A 63 20.76 3.54 6.44
N HIS A 64 20.47 2.64 7.39
CA HIS A 64 20.45 1.20 7.14
C HIS A 64 19.34 0.79 6.13
N LEU A 65 18.16 1.44 6.15
CA LEU A 65 17.14 1.19 5.13
C LEU A 65 17.68 1.49 3.72
N HIS A 66 18.49 2.51 3.58
CA HIS A 66 19.16 2.86 2.32
C HIS A 66 20.19 1.80 1.91
N GLU A 67 21.05 1.37 2.84
CA GLU A 67 22.05 0.33 2.63
C GLU A 67 21.42 -1.03 2.25
N TRP A 68 20.23 -1.34 2.77
CA TRP A 68 19.47 -2.53 2.41
C TRP A 68 18.80 -2.42 1.04
N GLY A 69 19.02 -1.34 0.29
CA GLY A 69 18.51 -1.13 -1.06
C GLY A 69 17.02 -0.79 -1.10
N ILE A 70 16.43 -0.35 0.02
CA ILE A 70 15.02 0.05 0.04
C ILE A 70 14.87 1.40 -0.68
N ALA A 71 13.98 1.47 -1.66
CA ALA A 71 13.74 2.69 -2.42
C ALA A 71 13.29 3.86 -1.52
N PRO A 72 13.66 5.13 -1.80
CA PRO A 72 13.35 6.29 -0.96
C PRO A 72 11.86 6.44 -0.62
N SER A 73 10.97 6.17 -1.57
CA SER A 73 9.51 6.18 -1.34
C SER A 73 9.08 5.13 -0.31
N SER A 74 9.67 3.93 -0.37
CA SER A 74 9.43 2.86 0.60
C SER A 74 10.04 3.18 1.96
N GLN A 75 11.23 3.81 2.01
CA GLN A 75 11.84 4.30 3.26
C GLN A 75 10.91 5.28 3.96
N GLY A 76 10.37 6.27 3.24
CA GLY A 76 9.40 7.22 3.80
C GLY A 76 8.17 6.54 4.39
N ARG A 77 7.68 5.48 3.72
CA ARG A 77 6.56 4.67 4.23
C ARG A 77 6.94 3.92 5.52
N VAL A 78 8.09 3.27 5.55
CA VAL A 78 8.60 2.57 6.75
C VAL A 78 8.75 3.54 7.91
N LEU A 79 9.36 4.70 7.71
CA LEU A 79 9.51 5.71 8.75
C LEU A 79 8.16 6.26 9.24
N SER A 80 7.13 6.34 8.35
CA SER A 80 5.76 6.67 8.75
C SER A 80 5.17 5.60 9.69
N GLY A 81 5.42 4.33 9.40
CA GLY A 81 5.02 3.21 10.24
C GLY A 81 5.67 3.26 11.61
N VAL A 82 6.98 3.52 11.64
CA VAL A 82 7.77 3.67 12.86
C VAL A 82 7.25 4.83 13.70
N ARG A 83 7.03 6.00 13.10
CA ARG A 83 6.45 7.16 13.80
C ARG A 83 5.07 6.86 14.39
N SER A 84 4.22 6.20 13.64
CA SER A 84 2.89 5.80 14.14
C SER A 84 2.98 4.84 15.32
N PHE A 85 3.96 3.93 15.32
CA PHE A 85 4.21 3.00 16.41
C PHE A 85 4.72 3.70 17.68
N PHE A 86 5.72 4.57 17.58
CA PHE A 86 6.24 5.32 18.73
C PHE A 86 5.18 6.25 19.34
N ARG A 87 4.34 6.89 18.52
CA ARG A 87 3.20 7.65 19.01
C ARG A 87 2.19 6.79 19.78
N PHE A 88 1.95 5.57 19.34
CA PHE A 88 1.14 4.60 20.09
C PHE A 88 1.81 4.25 21.42
N LEU A 89 3.12 4.01 21.43
CA LEU A 89 3.85 3.70 22.68
C LEU A 89 3.79 4.86 23.68
N LEU A 90 3.93 6.10 23.20
CA LEU A 90 3.80 7.29 24.04
C LEU A 90 2.37 7.43 24.59
N MET A 91 1.35 7.25 23.75
CA MET A 91 -0.07 7.31 24.15
C MET A 91 -0.42 6.26 25.22
N GLU A 92 0.14 5.07 25.11
CA GLU A 92 -0.07 3.96 26.06
C GLU A 92 0.85 4.04 27.30
N GLY A 93 1.74 5.04 27.39
CA GLY A 93 2.66 5.20 28.51
C GLY A 93 3.79 4.19 28.59
N PHE A 94 4.17 3.57 27.45
CA PHE A 94 5.35 2.68 27.40
C PHE A 94 6.66 3.47 27.30
N ILE A 95 6.61 4.69 26.81
CA ILE A 95 7.73 5.63 26.72
C ILE A 95 7.26 7.01 27.16
N ASP A 96 8.19 7.84 27.66
CA ASP A 96 7.90 9.18 28.15
C ASP A 96 8.07 10.26 27.07
N THR A 97 8.81 9.97 26.01
CA THR A 97 9.11 10.90 24.91
C THR A 97 9.06 10.21 23.57
N ASP A 98 8.62 10.92 22.52
CA ASP A 98 8.60 10.38 21.14
C ASP A 98 9.95 10.63 20.44
N PRO A 99 10.79 9.60 20.23
CA PRO A 99 12.08 9.77 19.56
C PRO A 99 11.94 10.11 18.07
N THR A 100 10.74 10.02 17.50
CA THR A 100 10.49 10.27 16.07
C THR A 100 10.09 11.71 15.78
N GLU A 101 9.91 12.57 16.79
CA GLU A 101 9.36 13.91 16.61
C GLU A 101 10.19 14.74 15.61
N LEU A 102 11.50 14.72 15.75
CA LEU A 102 12.46 15.46 14.90
C LEU A 102 13.07 14.59 13.78
N LEU A 103 12.52 13.40 13.54
CA LEU A 103 13.04 12.52 12.48
C LEU A 103 12.70 13.10 11.11
N GLU A 104 13.73 13.36 10.32
CA GLU A 104 13.60 13.88 8.96
C GLU A 104 13.20 12.77 7.96
N TRP A 105 12.53 13.20 6.90
CA TRP A 105 12.07 12.31 5.83
C TRP A 105 13.09 12.23 4.70
N PRO A 106 13.23 11.07 4.06
CA PRO A 106 14.04 10.99 2.84
C PRO A 106 13.46 11.90 1.77
N VAL A 107 14.33 12.60 1.06
CA VAL A 107 13.91 13.39 -0.09
C VAL A 107 13.46 12.44 -1.20
N ILE A 108 12.18 12.51 -1.53
CA ILE A 108 11.59 11.70 -2.59
C ILE A 108 11.50 12.60 -3.83
N GLY A 109 12.25 12.25 -4.88
CA GLY A 109 12.09 12.89 -6.18
C GLY A 109 10.66 12.67 -6.71
N GLN A 110 10.07 13.70 -7.33
CA GLN A 110 8.80 13.54 -8.03
C GLN A 110 9.06 12.74 -9.32
N HIS A 111 8.63 11.49 -9.32
CA HIS A 111 8.60 10.67 -10.53
C HIS A 111 7.18 10.72 -11.09
N LEU A 112 7.02 11.34 -12.27
CA LEU A 112 5.76 11.28 -12.98
C LEU A 112 5.56 9.84 -13.48
N PRO A 113 4.38 9.25 -13.27
CA PRO A 113 4.10 7.90 -13.75
C PRO A 113 4.13 7.90 -15.29
N GLU A 114 4.75 6.89 -15.88
CA GLU A 114 4.59 6.60 -17.29
C GLU A 114 3.19 6.04 -17.51
N VAL A 115 2.47 6.62 -18.46
CA VAL A 115 1.12 6.19 -18.82
C VAL A 115 1.13 5.65 -20.25
N LEU A 116 0.42 4.54 -20.46
CA LEU A 116 0.24 4.00 -21.82
C LEU A 116 -0.69 4.90 -22.63
N SER A 117 -0.31 5.17 -23.87
CA SER A 117 -1.19 5.81 -24.85
C SER A 117 -2.29 4.84 -25.31
N VAL A 118 -3.34 5.37 -25.93
CA VAL A 118 -4.43 4.57 -26.53
C VAL A 118 -3.86 3.57 -27.53
N ASP A 119 -2.95 4.00 -28.40
CA ASP A 119 -2.34 3.15 -29.43
C ASP A 119 -1.50 2.00 -28.83
N GLU A 120 -0.86 2.21 -27.68
CA GLU A 120 -0.12 1.17 -26.98
C GLU A 120 -1.06 0.14 -26.37
N VAL A 121 -2.16 0.57 -25.76
CA VAL A 121 -3.18 -0.34 -25.24
C VAL A 121 -3.83 -1.13 -26.38
N ASP A 122 -4.16 -0.50 -27.50
CA ASP A 122 -4.70 -1.18 -28.67
C ASP A 122 -3.74 -2.25 -29.23
N ARG A 123 -2.44 -1.95 -29.28
CA ARG A 123 -1.41 -2.95 -29.68
C ARG A 123 -1.33 -4.13 -28.72
N ILE A 124 -1.42 -3.87 -27.42
CA ILE A 124 -1.45 -4.94 -26.42
C ILE A 124 -2.67 -5.84 -26.63
N GLU A 125 -3.86 -5.24 -26.80
CA GLU A 125 -5.09 -6.00 -27.03
C GLU A 125 -5.06 -6.82 -28.33
N GLN A 126 -4.50 -6.28 -29.41
CA GLN A 126 -4.34 -6.98 -30.69
C GLN A 126 -3.36 -8.14 -30.62
N SER A 127 -2.40 -8.12 -29.70
CA SER A 127 -1.44 -9.21 -29.51
C SER A 127 -2.01 -10.42 -28.78
N ILE A 128 -3.22 -10.32 -28.22
CA ILE A 128 -3.85 -11.40 -27.44
C ILE A 128 -4.54 -12.39 -28.38
N ASP A 129 -4.21 -13.66 -28.25
CA ASP A 129 -4.88 -14.75 -28.97
C ASP A 129 -6.30 -14.98 -28.43
N LEU A 130 -7.30 -14.54 -29.17
CA LEU A 130 -8.72 -14.67 -28.81
C LEU A 130 -9.32 -16.06 -29.08
N SER A 131 -8.56 -16.98 -29.64
CA SER A 131 -9.02 -18.37 -29.86
C SER A 131 -9.11 -19.16 -28.54
N THR A 132 -8.47 -18.65 -27.47
CA THR A 132 -8.46 -19.26 -26.14
C THR A 132 -9.37 -18.52 -25.15
N ASN A 133 -9.93 -19.25 -24.19
CA ASN A 133 -10.74 -18.64 -23.13
C ASN A 133 -9.93 -17.65 -22.27
N GLU A 134 -8.63 -17.97 -22.04
CA GLU A 134 -7.71 -17.09 -21.33
C GLU A 134 -7.48 -15.78 -22.07
N GLY A 135 -7.33 -15.86 -23.41
CA GLY A 135 -7.14 -14.66 -24.22
C GLY A 135 -8.36 -13.76 -24.19
N GLN A 136 -9.56 -14.31 -24.33
CA GLN A 136 -10.81 -13.54 -24.22
C GLN A 136 -10.93 -12.86 -22.87
N ARG A 137 -10.65 -13.58 -21.77
CA ARG A 137 -10.64 -13.03 -20.41
C ARG A 137 -9.59 -11.92 -20.27
N ASN A 138 -8.37 -12.15 -20.76
CA ASN A 138 -7.27 -11.19 -20.62
C ASN A 138 -7.57 -9.89 -21.36
N ARG A 139 -8.14 -9.97 -22.57
CA ARG A 139 -8.59 -8.79 -23.29
C ARG A 139 -9.66 -8.01 -22.55
N ALA A 140 -10.69 -8.70 -22.04
CA ALA A 140 -11.73 -8.06 -21.25
C ALA A 140 -11.19 -7.38 -19.98
N ILE A 141 -10.18 -7.98 -19.33
CA ILE A 141 -9.49 -7.37 -18.19
C ILE A 141 -8.83 -6.04 -18.58
N ILE A 142 -8.04 -6.03 -19.66
CA ILE A 142 -7.32 -4.83 -20.11
C ILE A 142 -8.31 -3.75 -20.51
N GLU A 143 -9.31 -4.11 -21.30
CA GLU A 143 -10.33 -3.17 -21.78
C GLU A 143 -11.10 -2.52 -20.61
N VAL A 144 -11.53 -3.30 -19.63
CA VAL A 144 -12.25 -2.77 -18.46
C VAL A 144 -11.33 -1.92 -17.57
N LEU A 145 -10.08 -2.33 -17.36
CA LEU A 145 -9.13 -1.52 -16.61
C LEU A 145 -8.87 -0.17 -17.27
N PHE A 146 -8.69 -0.16 -18.58
CA PHE A 146 -8.38 1.05 -19.33
C PHE A 146 -9.61 1.96 -19.51
N SER A 147 -10.74 1.40 -19.95
CA SER A 147 -11.95 2.20 -20.24
C SER A 147 -12.64 2.71 -18.98
N CYS A 148 -12.66 1.91 -17.91
CA CYS A 148 -13.37 2.24 -16.67
C CYS A 148 -12.45 2.78 -15.57
N GLY A 149 -11.14 2.77 -15.73
CA GLY A 149 -10.18 3.25 -14.73
C GLY A 149 -10.30 2.52 -13.39
N LEU A 150 -10.61 1.22 -13.43
CA LEU A 150 -10.72 0.41 -12.21
C LEU A 150 -9.35 0.11 -11.60
N ARG A 151 -9.31 -0.01 -10.27
CA ARG A 151 -8.17 -0.63 -9.62
C ARG A 151 -8.21 -2.14 -9.84
N VAL A 152 -7.04 -2.78 -9.91
CA VAL A 152 -6.96 -4.25 -10.06
C VAL A 152 -7.81 -4.99 -9.02
N SER A 153 -7.78 -4.55 -7.76
CA SER A 153 -8.59 -5.15 -6.69
C SER A 153 -10.10 -5.00 -6.91
N GLU A 154 -10.55 -3.90 -7.51
CA GLU A 154 -11.95 -3.65 -7.85
C GLU A 154 -12.40 -4.56 -8.99
N LEU A 155 -11.56 -4.75 -9.99
CA LEU A 155 -11.83 -5.66 -11.09
C LEU A 155 -11.93 -7.12 -10.62
N VAL A 156 -10.95 -7.60 -9.84
CA VAL A 156 -10.90 -9.00 -9.36
C VAL A 156 -12.10 -9.35 -8.46
N THR A 157 -12.66 -8.36 -7.77
CA THR A 157 -13.82 -8.55 -6.88
C THR A 157 -15.14 -8.17 -7.56
N LEU A 158 -15.13 -7.78 -8.83
CA LEU A 158 -16.32 -7.40 -9.57
C LEU A 158 -17.26 -8.60 -9.75
N LYS A 159 -18.52 -8.42 -9.40
CA LYS A 159 -19.57 -9.44 -9.53
C LYS A 159 -20.47 -9.14 -10.72
N MET A 160 -21.00 -10.18 -11.36
CA MET A 160 -21.98 -10.04 -12.44
C MET A 160 -23.19 -9.19 -12.04
N SER A 161 -23.64 -9.31 -10.77
CA SER A 161 -24.74 -8.51 -10.22
C SER A 161 -24.45 -7.00 -10.13
N ASN A 162 -23.22 -6.61 -10.35
CA ASN A 162 -22.79 -5.20 -10.34
C ASN A 162 -22.60 -4.63 -11.75
N LEU A 163 -22.88 -5.42 -12.79
CA LEU A 163 -22.85 -5.01 -14.19
C LEU A 163 -24.26 -4.61 -14.63
N PHE A 164 -24.45 -3.35 -14.97
CA PHE A 164 -25.68 -2.78 -15.49
C PHE A 164 -25.48 -2.41 -16.95
N LEU A 165 -25.32 -3.43 -17.80
CA LEU A 165 -24.92 -3.28 -19.20
C LEU A 165 -25.98 -2.48 -20.00
N ASP A 166 -27.27 -2.72 -19.75
CA ASP A 166 -28.36 -1.98 -20.39
C ASP A 166 -28.38 -0.47 -20.04
N GLN A 167 -27.72 -0.11 -18.94
CA GLN A 167 -27.63 1.26 -18.42
C GLN A 167 -26.22 1.85 -18.57
N HIS A 168 -25.31 1.13 -19.23
CA HIS A 168 -23.93 1.52 -19.51
C HIS A 168 -23.12 1.93 -18.27
N PHE A 169 -23.30 1.23 -17.13
CA PHE A 169 -22.46 1.44 -15.95
C PHE A 169 -22.19 0.17 -15.16
N ILE A 170 -21.13 0.23 -14.36
CA ILE A 170 -20.79 -0.79 -13.36
C ILE A 170 -20.74 -0.16 -11.98
N ARG A 171 -21.13 -0.94 -10.97
CA ARG A 171 -21.01 -0.57 -9.57
C ARG A 171 -19.76 -1.21 -8.99
N VAL A 172 -18.87 -0.39 -8.44
CA VAL A 172 -17.61 -0.85 -7.84
C VAL A 172 -17.51 -0.45 -6.38
N ASN A 173 -16.97 -1.33 -5.57
CA ASN A 173 -16.67 -1.05 -4.17
C ASN A 173 -15.20 -0.62 -4.04
N GLY A 174 -15.00 0.65 -3.72
CA GLY A 174 -13.68 1.24 -3.56
C GLY A 174 -13.12 1.10 -2.15
N LYS A 175 -12.01 1.80 -1.90
CA LYS A 175 -11.35 1.86 -0.59
C LYS A 175 -12.32 2.36 0.49
N GLY A 176 -12.38 1.65 1.61
CA GLY A 176 -13.27 1.98 2.73
C GLY A 176 -14.72 1.56 2.50
N ASN A 177 -14.96 0.56 1.63
CA ASN A 177 -16.29 0.05 1.30
C ASN A 177 -17.24 1.13 0.72
N LYS A 178 -16.68 2.14 0.05
CA LYS A 178 -17.46 3.17 -0.65
C LYS A 178 -17.83 2.69 -2.04
N GLU A 179 -19.14 2.65 -2.31
CA GLU A 179 -19.64 2.34 -3.64
C GLU A 179 -19.52 3.55 -4.55
N ARG A 180 -19.18 3.30 -5.82
CA ARG A 180 -19.28 4.28 -6.90
C ARG A 180 -19.77 3.62 -8.17
N PHE A 181 -20.43 4.40 -9.01
CA PHE A 181 -20.81 4.00 -10.35
C PHE A 181 -19.76 4.50 -11.34
N VAL A 182 -19.39 3.64 -12.27
CA VAL A 182 -18.40 3.93 -13.31
C VAL A 182 -19.08 3.68 -14.65
N PRO A 183 -19.12 4.66 -15.56
CA PRO A 183 -19.69 4.46 -16.88
C PRO A 183 -18.87 3.43 -17.66
N ILE A 184 -19.55 2.61 -18.43
CA ILE A 184 -18.93 1.77 -19.47
C ILE A 184 -19.03 2.59 -20.74
N SER A 185 -17.90 3.04 -21.23
CA SER A 185 -17.85 3.87 -22.43
C SER A 185 -17.91 2.97 -23.68
N ASP A 186 -18.89 3.20 -24.53
CA ASP A 186 -18.89 2.72 -25.93
C ASP A 186 -17.89 3.50 -26.81
N SER A 187 -17.21 4.47 -26.23
CA SER A 187 -16.54 5.58 -26.92
C SER A 187 -15.23 5.22 -27.62
N ARG A 188 -14.73 3.98 -27.52
CA ARG A 188 -13.65 3.56 -28.43
C ARG A 188 -14.09 3.47 -29.90
N SER A 189 -15.39 3.42 -30.16
CA SER A 189 -15.92 3.40 -31.51
C SER A 189 -16.12 4.80 -32.12
N GLU A 190 -16.28 5.85 -31.30
CA GLU A 190 -16.55 7.21 -31.78
C GLU A 190 -15.27 8.03 -31.97
N GLU A 191 -14.22 7.83 -31.20
CA GLU A 191 -12.92 8.48 -31.42
C GLU A 191 -12.14 7.94 -32.64
N ARG A 192 -12.59 6.83 -33.22
CA ARG A 192 -12.07 6.27 -34.47
C ARG A 192 -12.77 6.80 -35.73
N ARG A 193 -13.66 7.78 -35.62
CA ARG A 193 -14.27 8.50 -36.71
C ARG A 193 -13.73 9.94 -36.80
#